data_ff7c172394a964cbcfe2d5bfe75275f3
#
_entry.id   ff7c172394a964cbcfe2d5bfe75275f3
#
_cell.length_a   1.000
_cell.length_b   1.000
_cell.length_c   1.000
_cell.angle_alpha   90.00
_cell.angle_beta   90.00
_cell.angle_gamma   90.00
#
_symmetry.space_group_name_H-M   'P 1'
#
loop_
_entity.id
_entity.type
_entity.pdbx_description
1 polymer ?
#
loop_
_entity_poly.entity_id
_entity_poly.type
_entity_poly.pdbx_seq_one_letter_code
_entity_poly.pdbx_strand_id
1 'polypeptide(L)'
;MGKNKTEKFIFTLMMCACMVLGMTIYNMILIEGFSSEIFSNLLYDYWPGFIVALILDLFIVGKIAKYIAGKFIKDNDPVIKRILIISFCMVCGMVLFMSFYGTFINVGFSPILPYAYINAVWKNFIVALPLNLLIVSPFVRSIFLKLYPEKC
;
A
#
# COMPACT_ATOMS: atom_id res chain seq x y z
N MET A 1 -4.88 18.41 5.71
CA MET A 1 -3.83 17.40 5.58
C MET A 1 -2.46 18.04 5.64
N GLY A 2 -1.80 17.85 6.74
CA GLY A 2 -0.41 18.20 7.00
C GLY A 2 0.06 19.55 6.49
N LYS A 3 0.09 20.56 7.34
CA LYS A 3 0.67 21.87 7.00
C LYS A 3 2.21 21.77 6.85
N ASN A 4 2.81 20.80 7.53
CA ASN A 4 4.26 20.61 7.56
C ASN A 4 4.70 19.39 6.72
N LYS A 5 5.94 19.43 6.22
CA LYS A 5 6.54 18.29 5.49
C LYS A 5 6.55 17.01 6.32
N THR A 6 6.76 17.14 7.63
CA THR A 6 6.77 16.03 8.59
C THR A 6 5.40 15.37 8.73
N GLU A 7 4.33 16.15 8.81
CA GLU A 7 2.97 15.63 8.90
C GLU A 7 2.57 14.84 7.64
N LYS A 8 2.95 15.36 6.47
CA LYS A 8 2.75 14.67 5.20
C LYS A 8 3.53 13.36 5.13
N PHE A 9 4.74 13.34 5.68
CA PHE A 9 5.57 12.14 5.75
C PHE A 9 4.96 11.08 6.67
N ILE A 10 4.53 11.49 7.87
CA ILE A 10 3.87 10.59 8.83
C ILE A 10 2.58 10.01 8.23
N PHE A 11 1.78 10.85 7.58
CA PHE A 11 0.56 10.37 6.91
C PHE A 11 0.87 9.32 5.84
N THR A 12 1.87 9.57 5.00
CA THR A 12 2.31 8.63 3.97
C THR A 12 2.83 7.33 4.59
N LEU A 13 3.61 7.43 5.66
CA LEU A 13 4.13 6.27 6.39
C LEU A 13 3.00 5.40 6.96
N MET A 14 2.01 6.02 7.59
CA MET A 14 0.85 5.32 8.12
C MET A 14 0.03 4.64 7.01
N MET A 15 -0.17 5.32 5.89
CA MET A 15 -0.85 4.74 4.72
C MET A 15 -0.12 3.51 4.21
N CYS A 16 1.19 3.61 4.02
CA CYS A 16 2.02 2.49 3.57
C CYS A 16 1.97 1.31 4.54
N ALA A 17 2.15 1.56 5.83
CA ALA A 17 2.14 0.52 6.86
C ALA A 17 0.80 -0.22 6.91
N CYS A 18 -0.32 0.50 6.94
CA CYS A 18 -1.65 -0.10 6.93
C CYS A 18 -1.92 -0.91 5.67
N MET A 19 -1.46 -0.42 4.52
CA MET A 19 -1.65 -1.06 3.23
C MET A 19 -0.84 -2.35 3.11
N VAL A 20 0.43 -2.32 3.52
CA VAL A 20 1.29 -3.51 3.53
C VAL A 20 0.71 -4.57 4.46
N LEU A 21 0.27 -4.19 5.66
CA LEU A 21 -0.38 -5.11 6.59
C LEU A 21 -1.66 -5.72 6.00
N GLY A 22 -2.53 -4.90 5.43
CA GLY A 22 -3.77 -5.36 4.81
C GLY A 22 -3.52 -6.34 3.66
N MET A 23 -2.58 -6.04 2.79
CA MET A 23 -2.21 -6.91 1.67
C MET A 23 -1.53 -8.20 2.13
N THR A 24 -0.70 -8.12 3.15
CA THR A 24 -0.05 -9.31 3.71
C THR A 24 -1.07 -10.27 4.32
N ILE A 25 -1.98 -9.75 5.13
CA ILE A 25 -3.08 -10.53 5.71
C ILE A 25 -3.95 -11.16 4.62
N TYR A 26 -4.30 -10.38 3.59
CA TYR A 26 -5.07 -10.89 2.46
C TYR A 26 -4.35 -12.03 1.74
N ASN A 27 -3.08 -11.86 1.41
CA ASN A 27 -2.31 -12.90 0.74
C ASN A 27 -2.18 -14.18 1.56
N MET A 28 -2.03 -14.05 2.87
CA MET A 28 -1.97 -15.21 3.77
C MET A 28 -3.30 -15.97 3.82
N ILE A 29 -4.40 -15.26 3.98
CA ILE A 29 -5.74 -15.87 3.98
C ILE A 29 -5.99 -16.61 2.67
N LEU A 30 -5.50 -16.06 1.55
CA LEU A 30 -5.67 -16.66 0.24
C LEU A 30 -4.85 -17.95 0.07
N ILE A 31 -3.63 -18.00 0.62
CA ILE A 31 -2.70 -19.12 0.44
C ILE A 31 -2.94 -20.22 1.47
N GLU A 32 -3.07 -19.88 2.74
CA GLU A 32 -3.09 -20.83 3.86
C GLU A 32 -4.50 -21.02 4.46
N GLY A 33 -5.47 -20.16 4.08
CA GLY A 33 -6.80 -20.17 4.69
C GLY A 33 -6.80 -19.61 6.12
N PHE A 34 -7.88 -19.79 6.84
CA PHE A 34 -8.00 -19.40 8.24
C PHE A 34 -7.43 -20.46 9.18
N SER A 35 -6.15 -20.38 9.52
CA SER A 35 -5.56 -21.21 10.56
C SER A 35 -4.88 -20.38 11.65
N SER A 36 -4.83 -20.89 12.87
CA SER A 36 -4.20 -20.20 14.01
C SER A 36 -2.69 -20.08 13.87
N GLU A 37 -2.07 -20.85 13.01
CA GLU A 37 -0.64 -20.82 12.70
C GLU A 37 -0.24 -19.65 11.81
N ILE A 38 -1.22 -19.06 11.11
CA ILE A 38 -1.01 -17.90 10.23
C ILE A 38 -0.32 -16.76 10.97
N PHE A 39 -0.73 -16.49 12.18
CA PHE A 39 -0.20 -15.37 12.96
C PHE A 39 1.26 -15.55 13.35
N SER A 40 1.66 -16.79 13.62
CA SER A 40 3.05 -17.14 13.94
C SER A 40 3.93 -17.06 12.69
N ASN A 41 3.47 -17.62 11.57
CA ASN A 41 4.18 -17.59 10.29
C ASN A 41 4.27 -16.17 9.75
N LEU A 42 3.25 -15.34 9.95
CA LEU A 42 3.26 -13.92 9.60
C LEU A 42 4.44 -13.17 10.22
N LEU A 43 4.74 -13.45 11.46
CA LEU A 43 5.81 -12.77 12.17
C LEU A 43 7.21 -13.22 11.72
N TYR A 44 7.36 -14.47 11.29
CA TYR A 44 8.67 -15.03 10.96
C TYR A 44 9.00 -14.98 9.47
N ASP A 45 8.08 -15.41 8.62
CA ASP A 45 8.35 -15.58 7.19
C ASP A 45 8.08 -14.31 6.37
N TYR A 46 7.11 -13.50 6.79
CA TYR A 46 6.72 -12.29 6.06
C TYR A 46 7.40 -11.01 6.54
N TRP A 47 8.05 -11.05 7.71
CA TRP A 47 8.72 -9.89 8.27
C TRP A 47 9.79 -9.28 7.36
N PRO A 48 10.71 -10.07 6.75
CA PRO A 48 11.67 -9.52 5.81
C PRO A 48 11.01 -8.90 4.58
N GLY A 49 10.00 -9.56 4.02
CA GLY A 49 9.22 -9.04 2.89
C GLY A 49 8.46 -7.76 3.23
N PHE A 50 7.93 -7.67 4.44
CA PHE A 50 7.27 -6.47 4.95
C PHE A 50 8.22 -5.28 5.03
N ILE A 51 9.41 -5.46 5.59
CA ILE A 51 10.43 -4.40 5.71
C ILE A 51 10.88 -3.94 4.33
N VAL A 52 11.16 -4.86 3.41
CA VAL A 52 11.57 -4.54 2.03
C VAL A 52 10.46 -3.78 1.31
N ALA A 53 9.21 -4.25 1.41
CA ALA A 53 8.06 -3.59 0.82
C ALA A 53 7.87 -2.17 1.37
N LEU A 54 8.01 -1.99 2.68
CA LEU A 54 7.89 -0.69 3.34
C LEU A 54 8.97 0.28 2.84
N ILE A 55 10.21 -0.16 2.75
CA ILE A 55 11.34 0.65 2.26
C ILE A 55 11.11 1.05 0.80
N LEU A 56 10.77 0.10 -0.07
CA LEU A 56 10.47 0.37 -1.48
C LEU A 56 9.29 1.33 -1.66
N ASP A 57 8.25 1.13 -0.88
CA ASP A 57 7.05 1.96 -0.92
C ASP A 57 7.35 3.41 -0.50
N LEU A 58 8.11 3.61 0.56
CA LEU A 58 8.51 4.93 1.02
C LEU A 58 9.46 5.64 0.06
N PHE A 59 10.47 4.95 -0.46
CA PHE A 59 11.50 5.56 -1.29
C PHE A 59 11.08 5.73 -2.75
N ILE A 60 10.40 4.75 -3.32
CA ILE A 60 10.05 4.74 -4.75
C ILE A 60 8.60 5.19 -4.93
N VAL A 61 7.65 4.46 -4.36
CA VAL A 61 6.22 4.71 -4.55
C VAL A 61 5.81 6.06 -3.98
N GLY A 62 6.30 6.41 -2.79
CA GLY A 62 6.02 7.69 -2.15
C GLY A 62 6.51 8.89 -2.97
N LYS A 63 7.67 8.80 -3.60
CA LYS A 63 8.20 9.85 -4.49
C LYS A 63 7.38 9.96 -5.78
N ILE A 64 7.08 8.82 -6.41
CA ILE A 64 6.28 8.77 -7.63
C ILE A 64 4.86 9.27 -7.37
N ALA A 65 4.23 8.82 -6.30
CA ALA A 65 2.90 9.27 -5.91
C ALA A 65 2.83 10.77 -5.65
N LYS A 66 3.83 11.33 -4.97
CA LYS A 66 3.93 12.79 -4.75
C LYS A 66 4.15 13.56 -6.05
N TYR A 67 4.96 13.05 -6.95
CA TYR A 67 5.21 13.67 -8.25
C TYR A 67 3.94 13.68 -9.10
N ILE A 68 3.25 12.56 -9.21
CA ILE A 68 2.00 12.45 -9.96
C ILE A 68 0.90 13.28 -9.29
N ALA A 69 0.78 13.23 -7.98
CA ALA A 69 -0.18 14.02 -7.22
C ALA A 69 0.05 15.53 -7.43
N GLY A 70 1.31 15.97 -7.40
CA GLY A 70 1.65 17.38 -7.68
C GLY A 70 1.29 17.83 -9.10
N LYS A 71 1.25 16.91 -10.06
CA LYS A 71 0.86 17.20 -11.43
C LYS A 71 -0.67 17.25 -11.62
N PHE A 72 -1.40 16.40 -10.92
CA PHE A 72 -2.86 16.27 -11.04
C PHE A 72 -3.66 17.08 -10.01
N ILE A 73 -3.06 17.40 -8.88
CA ILE A 73 -3.71 18.13 -7.79
C ILE A 73 -3.45 19.62 -7.94
N LYS A 74 -4.52 20.40 -8.06
CA LYS A 74 -4.50 21.86 -7.99
C LYS A 74 -4.70 22.32 -6.54
N ASP A 75 -4.20 23.49 -6.19
CA ASP A 75 -4.31 24.05 -4.83
C ASP A 75 -5.76 24.23 -4.36
N ASN A 76 -6.69 24.39 -5.30
CA ASN A 76 -8.13 24.53 -5.02
C ASN A 76 -8.90 23.22 -4.97
N ASP A 77 -8.24 22.06 -5.17
CA ASP A 77 -8.94 20.78 -5.14
C ASP A 77 -9.35 20.39 -3.70
N PRO A 78 -10.54 19.78 -3.53
CA PRO A 78 -10.97 19.30 -2.23
C PRO A 78 -10.03 18.25 -1.67
N VAL A 79 -9.87 18.23 -0.35
CA VAL A 79 -8.98 17.32 0.39
C VAL A 79 -9.24 15.85 0.03
N ILE A 80 -10.51 15.50 -0.16
CA ILE A 80 -10.93 14.13 -0.53
C ILE A 80 -10.33 13.71 -1.87
N LYS A 81 -10.36 14.59 -2.88
CA LYS A 81 -9.79 14.31 -4.20
C LYS A 81 -8.27 14.08 -4.12
N ARG A 82 -7.58 14.88 -3.32
CA ARG A 82 -6.14 14.72 -3.07
C ARG A 82 -5.83 13.36 -2.45
N ILE A 83 -6.60 12.96 -1.44
CA ILE A 83 -6.45 11.66 -0.78
C ILE A 83 -6.65 10.53 -1.78
N LEU A 84 -7.72 10.58 -2.55
CA LEU A 84 -8.04 9.55 -3.54
C LEU A 84 -6.94 9.38 -4.59
N ILE A 85 -6.43 10.47 -5.14
CA ILE A 85 -5.36 10.44 -6.14
C ILE A 85 -4.07 9.85 -5.56
N ILE A 86 -3.66 10.32 -4.39
CA ILE A 86 -2.45 9.81 -3.73
C ILE A 86 -2.61 8.34 -3.38
N SER A 87 -3.75 7.95 -2.81
CA SER A 87 -4.04 6.56 -2.46
C SER A 87 -4.04 5.65 -3.70
N PHE A 88 -4.66 6.10 -4.78
CA PHE A 88 -4.67 5.35 -6.05
C PHE A 88 -3.26 5.14 -6.60
N CYS A 89 -2.43 6.17 -6.63
CA CYS A 89 -1.04 6.07 -7.07
C CYS A 89 -0.23 5.14 -6.17
N MET A 90 -0.44 5.18 -4.86
CA MET A 90 0.23 4.29 -3.92
C MET A 90 -0.20 2.84 -4.10
N VAL A 91 -1.49 2.59 -4.28
CA VAL A 91 -2.01 1.24 -4.60
C VAL A 91 -1.37 0.68 -5.85
N CYS A 92 -1.36 1.46 -6.93
CA CYS A 92 -0.76 1.03 -8.20
C CYS A 92 0.73 0.66 -8.01
N GLY A 93 1.50 1.53 -7.39
CA GLY A 93 2.92 1.29 -7.14
C GLY A 93 3.15 0.05 -6.28
N MET A 94 2.40 -0.07 -5.19
CA MET A 94 2.53 -1.19 -4.27
C MET A 94 2.13 -2.52 -4.90
N VAL A 95 1.03 -2.56 -5.62
CA VAL A 95 0.58 -3.77 -6.33
C VAL A 95 1.64 -4.23 -7.33
N LEU A 96 2.23 -3.32 -8.08
CA LEU A 96 3.30 -3.65 -9.03
C LEU A 96 4.51 -4.27 -8.33
N PHE A 97 5.00 -3.65 -7.26
CA PHE A 97 6.19 -4.15 -6.54
C PHE A 97 5.91 -5.44 -5.78
N MET A 98 4.80 -5.52 -5.07
CA MET A 98 4.45 -6.72 -4.30
C MET A 98 4.11 -7.90 -5.19
N SER A 99 3.47 -7.67 -6.33
CA SER A 99 3.22 -8.72 -7.32
C SER A 99 4.52 -9.23 -7.94
N PHE A 100 5.45 -8.34 -8.22
CA PHE A 100 6.78 -8.73 -8.71
C PHE A 100 7.53 -9.58 -7.67
N TYR A 101 7.58 -9.10 -6.43
CA TYR A 101 8.24 -9.80 -5.33
C TYR A 101 7.61 -11.17 -5.08
N GLY A 102 6.29 -11.24 -4.96
CA GLY A 102 5.57 -12.50 -4.74
C GLY A 102 5.74 -13.49 -5.89
N THR A 103 5.67 -13.03 -7.13
CA THR A 103 5.88 -13.89 -8.31
C THR A 103 7.31 -14.37 -8.40
N PHE A 104 8.28 -13.50 -8.13
CA PHE A 104 9.69 -13.85 -8.13
C PHE A 104 10.04 -14.94 -7.11
N ILE A 105 9.47 -14.84 -5.90
CA ILE A 105 9.69 -15.87 -4.86
C ILE A 105 9.03 -17.19 -5.23
N ASN A 106 7.80 -17.16 -5.77
CA ASN A 106 7.02 -18.38 -6.05
C ASN A 106 7.48 -19.10 -7.31
N VAL A 107 7.85 -18.38 -8.35
CA VAL A 107 8.12 -18.94 -9.68
C VAL A 107 9.62 -18.88 -10.03
N GLY A 108 10.37 -17.96 -9.42
CA GLY A 108 11.77 -17.73 -9.73
C GLY A 108 11.98 -17.17 -11.14
N PHE A 109 13.20 -17.32 -11.66
CA PHE A 109 13.54 -16.96 -13.04
C PHE A 109 13.07 -18.06 -14.00
N SER A 110 11.83 -18.01 -14.42
CA SER A 110 11.28 -18.95 -15.40
C SER A 110 10.61 -18.22 -16.57
N PRO A 111 10.45 -18.87 -17.73
CA PRO A 111 9.75 -18.28 -18.88
C PRO A 111 8.28 -17.90 -18.59
N ILE A 112 7.69 -18.47 -17.52
CA ILE A 112 6.32 -18.22 -17.08
C ILE A 112 6.20 -16.94 -16.23
N LEU A 113 7.34 -16.40 -15.76
CA LEU A 113 7.40 -15.24 -14.89
C LEU A 113 6.55 -14.04 -15.38
N PRO A 114 6.66 -13.56 -16.64
CA PRO A 114 5.88 -12.41 -17.09
C PRO A 114 4.37 -12.67 -17.10
N TYR A 115 3.94 -13.87 -17.44
CA TYR A 115 2.53 -14.25 -17.42
C TYR A 115 1.97 -14.32 -15.98
N ALA A 116 2.69 -14.98 -15.09
CA ALA A 116 2.35 -15.09 -13.69
C ALA A 116 2.32 -13.70 -13.03
N TYR A 117 3.25 -12.82 -13.36
CA TYR A 117 3.32 -11.44 -12.88
C TYR A 117 2.09 -10.63 -13.29
N ILE A 118 1.71 -10.64 -14.56
CA ILE A 118 0.52 -9.92 -15.05
C ILE A 118 -0.75 -10.41 -14.37
N ASN A 119 -0.92 -11.73 -14.21
CA ASN A 119 -2.06 -12.29 -13.48
C ASN A 119 -2.08 -11.88 -12.01
N ALA A 120 -0.92 -11.90 -11.34
CA ALA A 120 -0.78 -11.47 -9.95
C ALA A 120 -1.11 -9.97 -9.80
N VAL A 121 -0.59 -9.12 -10.69
CA VAL A 121 -0.89 -7.68 -10.70
C VAL A 121 -2.39 -7.43 -10.83
N TRP A 122 -3.03 -8.07 -11.77
CA TRP A 122 -4.46 -7.89 -12.02
C TRP A 122 -5.31 -8.30 -10.81
N LYS A 123 -5.06 -9.48 -10.26
CA LYS A 123 -5.78 -9.98 -9.08
C LYS A 123 -5.55 -9.10 -7.86
N ASN A 124 -4.30 -8.77 -7.58
CA ASN A 124 -3.96 -7.93 -6.44
C ASN A 124 -4.52 -6.51 -6.58
N PHE A 125 -4.54 -5.96 -7.79
CA PHE A 125 -5.10 -4.64 -8.05
C PHE A 125 -6.60 -4.58 -7.78
N ILE A 126 -7.36 -5.56 -8.25
CA ILE A 126 -8.81 -5.64 -8.03
C ILE A 126 -9.15 -5.69 -6.54
N VAL A 127 -8.34 -6.35 -5.74
CA VAL A 127 -8.56 -6.46 -4.30
C VAL A 127 -7.96 -5.29 -3.52
N ALA A 128 -6.76 -4.87 -3.87
CA ALA A 128 -6.06 -3.79 -3.20
C ALA A 128 -6.78 -2.44 -3.33
N LEU A 129 -7.37 -2.17 -4.48
CA LEU A 129 -8.06 -0.91 -4.73
C LEU A 129 -9.25 -0.70 -3.78
N PRO A 130 -10.25 -1.61 -3.70
CA PRO A 130 -11.35 -1.50 -2.75
C PRO A 130 -10.87 -1.52 -1.30
N LEU A 131 -9.93 -2.39 -0.97
CA LEU A 131 -9.36 -2.47 0.38
C LEU A 131 -8.76 -1.14 0.82
N ASN A 132 -7.95 -0.52 -0.03
CA ASN A 132 -7.33 0.76 0.27
C ASN A 132 -8.36 1.89 0.38
N LEU A 133 -9.28 1.99 -0.57
CA LEU A 133 -10.26 3.07 -0.59
C LEU A 133 -11.31 2.96 0.53
N LEU A 134 -11.76 1.75 0.86
CA LEU A 134 -12.83 1.53 1.81
C LEU A 134 -12.36 1.35 3.25
N ILE A 135 -11.18 0.77 3.44
CA ILE A 135 -10.67 0.41 4.78
C ILE A 135 -9.48 1.29 5.16
N VAL A 136 -8.43 1.28 4.36
CA VAL A 136 -7.17 1.97 4.71
C VAL A 136 -7.32 3.48 4.73
N SER A 137 -7.90 4.06 3.70
CA SER A 137 -8.07 5.52 3.61
C SER A 137 -8.90 6.12 4.74
N PRO A 138 -10.11 5.62 5.07
CA PRO A 138 -10.87 6.17 6.19
C PRO A 138 -10.22 5.88 7.54
N PHE A 139 -9.57 4.72 7.70
CA PHE A 139 -8.88 4.35 8.93
C PHE A 139 -7.69 5.26 9.21
N VAL A 140 -6.82 5.44 8.24
CA VAL A 140 -5.64 6.32 8.37
C VAL A 140 -6.06 7.77 8.55
N ARG A 141 -7.10 8.22 7.83
CA ARG A 141 -7.65 9.57 8.01
C ARG A 141 -8.16 9.79 9.43
N SER A 142 -8.88 8.82 9.99
CA SER A 142 -9.41 8.90 11.35
C SER A 142 -8.29 9.01 12.39
N ILE A 143 -7.25 8.18 12.25
CA ILE A 143 -6.09 8.21 13.14
C ILE A 143 -5.31 9.52 12.98
N PHE A 144 -5.10 9.96 11.76
CA PHE A 144 -4.36 11.19 11.47
C PHE A 144 -5.07 12.42 12.05
N LEU A 145 -6.38 12.52 11.90
CA LEU A 145 -7.18 13.62 12.50
C LEU A 145 -7.19 13.56 14.03
N LYS A 146 -7.04 12.38 14.60
CA LYS A 146 -6.95 12.20 16.05
C LYS A 146 -5.59 12.62 16.61
N LEU A 147 -4.52 12.38 15.85
CA LEU A 147 -3.16 12.79 16.20
C LEU A 147 -2.90 14.27 15.93
N TYR A 148 -3.48 14.78 14.87
CA TYR A 148 -3.33 16.16 14.42
C TYR A 148 -4.72 16.78 14.19
N PRO A 149 -5.45 17.15 15.24
CA PRO A 149 -6.72 17.82 15.08
C PRO A 149 -6.49 19.12 14.32
N GLU A 150 -7.09 19.23 13.14
CA GLU A 150 -7.15 20.51 12.46
C GLU A 150 -7.96 21.46 13.34
N LYS A 151 -7.27 22.42 13.94
CA LYS A 151 -7.97 23.56 14.55
C LYS A 151 -8.65 24.32 13.40
N CYS A 152 -9.95 24.23 13.36
CA CYS A 152 -10.80 25.09 12.54
C CYS A 152 -10.52 26.56 12.86
#